data_36386c6b7fa08d40bf1078f647c77bcc
#
_entry.id   36386c6b7fa08d40bf1078f647c77bcc
#
_cell.length_a   1.000
_cell.length_b   1.000
_cell.length_c   1.000
_cell.angle_alpha   90.00
_cell.angle_beta   90.00
_cell.angle_gamma   90.00
#
_symmetry.space_group_name_H-M   'P 1'
#
loop_
_entity.id
_entity.type
_entity.pdbx_description
1 polymer ?
#
loop_
_entity_poly.entity_id
_entity_poly.type
_entity_poly.pdbx_seq_one_letter_code
_entity_poly.pdbx_strand_id
1 'polypeptide(L)'
;MCETKRCLGLFGLAALLATTAAASGQQDGLRPNVVLIITDDQGYGDFSLHGNGALKTPHIDALGRQGVRCERFFVNSFCSPTRAALLTGRYPLRTGVFGVTHNKETMRAEEVTLAEMLRAAGYRTGCFGKWHNGEQFPYTPPGQGFDEFLGFHNGHWNNYFDTPLLRGAKFEPTKGYITDVLTDEAIRFIDNNRGRPFFCYLAYNAPHSPFQAPDAEFDHYKSLGLDDTLAAFYAMCARVDAGVGRVLGELDRLKLADNTIVVFLTDNGGTAGVRHYNAGMRGGKTSVHEGGTRVPLFVRWPARLNEPRVVEQIAAHIDVAPTLLDLCGIELSPGVKLDGRSLAPLLAGDTANWPERTLFTHNPINETNRYPGAVRTQRYRLVRELRGGAQGGSKAKADRQPSDWQLYDMQADPGQSKNLAADLPQIVADLSRQYEAWFDDVSSAGLARLPIQIGHAEENPVTLHAPQAYFDGGLAFFAGPGYAHDWLTGWSSAAGKIWFETEVVADGDYDVTVSYTCSTADAGSRIKVSLGGQSRELTVSAHEPQAIRLPHRDAQGHERYVNRQWGELTVGTFSLRKGPARLTIECLSKAGTAVMDFKGVTLALRK
;
A
#
# COMPACT_ATOMS: atom_id res chain seq x y z
N MET A 1 93.41 -44.63 6.66
CA MET A 1 93.11 -45.08 7.99
C MET A 1 91.73 -44.50 8.34
N CYS A 2 90.78 -45.35 8.32
CA CYS A 2 89.89 -45.68 9.42
C CYS A 2 88.86 -44.55 9.74
N GLU A 3 87.62 -44.69 9.83
CA GLU A 3 86.74 -45.86 10.01
C GLU A 3 85.25 -45.43 9.73
N THR A 4 84.52 -46.29 9.19
CA THR A 4 83.04 -46.25 8.98
C THR A 4 82.30 -46.44 10.31
N LYS A 5 81.28 -45.61 10.60
CA LYS A 5 80.14 -46.03 11.49
C LYS A 5 78.82 -45.68 10.89
N ARG A 6 78.06 -46.74 10.68
CA ARG A 6 76.62 -46.73 10.34
C ARG A 6 75.81 -46.34 11.57
N CYS A 7 74.82 -45.47 11.41
CA CYS A 7 73.72 -45.40 12.38
C CYS A 7 72.40 -45.50 11.63
N LEU A 8 71.59 -46.47 12.06
CA LEU A 8 70.19 -46.73 11.60
C LEU A 8 69.32 -45.54 11.93
N GLY A 9 68.56 -45.09 10.89
CA GLY A 9 67.46 -44.14 11.08
C GLY A 9 66.14 -44.88 11.29
N LEU A 10 65.45 -44.57 12.36
CA LEU A 10 64.06 -44.94 12.61
C LEU A 10 63.17 -44.07 11.71
N PHE A 11 62.38 -44.72 10.84
CA PHE A 11 61.25 -44.10 10.13
C PHE A 11 60.07 -43.97 11.14
N GLY A 12 59.80 -42.75 11.60
CA GLY A 12 58.57 -42.37 12.30
C GLY A 12 57.47 -42.09 11.28
N LEU A 13 56.49 -42.98 11.18
CA LEU A 13 55.27 -42.80 10.37
C LEU A 13 54.37 -41.78 11.09
N ALA A 14 54.38 -40.52 10.64
CA ALA A 14 53.40 -39.51 11.09
C ALA A 14 52.11 -39.72 10.31
N ALA A 15 51.11 -40.30 10.94
CA ALA A 15 49.74 -40.39 10.41
C ALA A 15 49.12 -38.98 10.41
N LEU A 16 48.99 -38.40 9.21
CA LEU A 16 48.18 -37.19 9.00
C LEU A 16 46.69 -37.59 9.11
N LEU A 17 46.08 -37.28 10.24
CA LEU A 17 44.63 -37.23 10.42
C LEU A 17 44.09 -36.04 9.60
N ALA A 18 43.69 -36.32 8.37
CA ALA A 18 42.90 -35.39 7.57
C ALA A 18 41.47 -35.34 8.21
N THR A 19 41.24 -34.34 9.02
CA THR A 19 39.86 -33.95 9.39
C THR A 19 39.17 -33.43 8.14
N THR A 20 38.40 -34.27 7.50
CA THR A 20 37.39 -33.85 6.51
C THR A 20 36.36 -33.03 7.26
N ALA A 21 36.55 -31.72 7.34
CA ALA A 21 35.45 -30.80 7.53
C ALA A 21 34.47 -31.07 6.42
N ALA A 22 33.34 -31.66 6.76
CA ALA A 22 32.17 -31.71 5.86
C ALA A 22 31.79 -30.26 5.58
N ALA A 23 32.32 -29.72 4.50
CA ALA A 23 31.74 -28.53 3.88
C ALA A 23 30.30 -28.97 3.52
N SER A 24 29.33 -28.49 4.30
CA SER A 24 27.95 -28.49 3.88
C SER A 24 27.95 -27.80 2.52
N GLY A 25 27.75 -28.60 1.47
CA GLY A 25 27.67 -28.08 0.11
C GLY A 25 26.49 -27.13 0.03
N GLN A 26 26.80 -25.85 0.20
CA GLN A 26 25.99 -24.78 -0.29
C GLN A 26 26.04 -24.96 -1.80
N GLN A 27 25.01 -25.58 -2.37
CA GLN A 27 24.80 -25.50 -3.80
C GLN A 27 24.91 -24.01 -4.14
N ASP A 28 25.84 -23.65 -5.02
CA ASP A 28 25.87 -22.37 -5.73
C ASP A 28 24.58 -22.29 -6.57
N GLY A 29 23.43 -22.16 -5.91
CA GLY A 29 22.11 -22.05 -6.48
C GLY A 29 21.80 -20.58 -6.67
N LEU A 30 21.35 -20.24 -7.85
CA LEU A 30 20.72 -18.97 -8.19
C LEU A 30 19.81 -18.54 -7.03
N ARG A 31 19.96 -17.28 -6.57
CA ARG A 31 19.06 -16.67 -5.58
C ARG A 31 17.61 -16.88 -6.02
N PRO A 32 16.66 -17.16 -5.11
CA PRO A 32 15.27 -17.39 -5.49
C PRO A 32 14.64 -16.13 -6.08
N ASN A 33 13.74 -16.28 -7.02
CA ASN A 33 12.85 -15.21 -7.44
C ASN A 33 11.83 -14.93 -6.33
N VAL A 34 11.26 -13.74 -6.34
CA VAL A 34 10.20 -13.33 -5.40
C VAL A 34 9.00 -12.79 -6.18
N VAL A 35 7.82 -13.34 -5.92
CA VAL A 35 6.53 -12.81 -6.37
C VAL A 35 5.70 -12.49 -5.14
N LEU A 36 5.50 -11.21 -4.87
CA LEU A 36 4.70 -10.70 -3.76
C LEU A 36 3.37 -10.18 -4.30
N ILE A 37 2.27 -10.85 -3.96
CA ILE A 37 0.92 -10.54 -4.42
C ILE A 37 0.12 -9.96 -3.27
N ILE A 38 -0.48 -8.79 -3.47
CA ILE A 38 -1.36 -8.15 -2.49
C ILE A 38 -2.66 -7.72 -3.16
N THR A 39 -3.78 -7.96 -2.48
CA THR A 39 -5.11 -7.46 -2.89
C THR A 39 -5.55 -6.30 -2.02
N ASP A 40 -6.55 -5.55 -2.46
CA ASP A 40 -7.04 -4.33 -1.84
C ASP A 40 -8.48 -4.52 -1.34
N ASP A 41 -8.73 -4.37 -0.04
CA ASP A 41 -10.04 -4.49 0.60
C ASP A 41 -10.65 -5.90 0.64
N GLN A 42 -9.88 -6.94 0.43
CA GLN A 42 -10.32 -8.33 0.56
C GLN A 42 -10.05 -8.84 1.98
N GLY A 43 -11.09 -9.18 2.71
CA GLY A 43 -10.98 -9.64 4.09
C GLY A 43 -10.59 -11.10 4.24
N TYR A 44 -10.19 -11.51 5.45
CA TYR A 44 -9.90 -12.92 5.79
C TYR A 44 -11.06 -13.86 5.45
N GLY A 45 -12.31 -13.40 5.58
CA GLY A 45 -13.52 -14.15 5.23
C GLY A 45 -13.82 -14.25 3.73
N ASP A 46 -13.08 -13.53 2.87
CA ASP A 46 -13.33 -13.49 1.43
C ASP A 46 -12.48 -14.52 0.67
N PHE A 47 -12.37 -15.74 1.22
CA PHE A 47 -11.69 -16.91 0.62
C PHE A 47 -12.44 -18.19 0.95
N SER A 48 -12.55 -19.10 -0.04
CA SER A 48 -13.20 -20.40 0.20
C SER A 48 -12.40 -21.29 1.17
N LEU A 49 -11.08 -21.13 1.23
CA LEU A 49 -10.21 -21.82 2.22
C LEU A 49 -10.58 -21.46 3.67
N HIS A 50 -11.08 -20.26 3.90
CA HIS A 50 -11.47 -19.77 5.23
C HIS A 50 -12.96 -19.99 5.54
N GLY A 51 -13.68 -20.75 4.71
CA GLY A 51 -15.06 -21.16 4.96
C GLY A 51 -16.14 -20.33 4.25
N ASN A 52 -15.78 -19.42 3.33
CA ASN A 52 -16.77 -18.71 2.52
C ASN A 52 -17.41 -19.68 1.52
N GLY A 53 -18.71 -19.97 1.72
CA GLY A 53 -19.45 -20.93 0.89
C GLY A 53 -19.85 -20.38 -0.50
N ALA A 54 -20.02 -19.06 -0.61
CA ALA A 54 -20.48 -18.41 -1.83
C ALA A 54 -19.34 -18.06 -2.78
N LEU A 55 -18.21 -17.56 -2.26
CA LEU A 55 -17.05 -17.21 -3.06
C LEU A 55 -16.16 -18.42 -3.34
N LYS A 56 -15.65 -18.52 -4.57
CA LYS A 56 -14.68 -19.55 -4.98
C LYS A 56 -13.34 -18.92 -5.34
N THR A 57 -12.29 -19.38 -4.64
CA THR A 57 -10.89 -18.89 -4.82
C THR A 57 -9.93 -20.07 -4.97
N PRO A 58 -10.13 -20.98 -5.96
CA PRO A 58 -9.42 -22.24 -6.03
C PRO A 58 -7.90 -22.12 -6.17
N HIS A 59 -7.39 -21.08 -6.84
CA HIS A 59 -5.96 -20.88 -7.07
C HIS A 59 -5.26 -20.32 -5.83
N ILE A 60 -5.86 -19.35 -5.16
CA ILE A 60 -5.37 -18.79 -3.89
C ILE A 60 -5.48 -19.85 -2.79
N ASP A 61 -6.57 -20.59 -2.76
CA ASP A 61 -6.74 -21.72 -1.84
C ASP A 61 -5.67 -22.81 -2.03
N ALA A 62 -5.32 -23.10 -3.29
CA ALA A 62 -4.26 -24.07 -3.59
C ALA A 62 -2.90 -23.57 -3.09
N LEU A 63 -2.60 -22.26 -3.25
CA LEU A 63 -1.40 -21.65 -2.69
C LEU A 63 -1.33 -21.84 -1.17
N GLY A 64 -2.42 -21.58 -0.45
CA GLY A 64 -2.51 -21.78 1.00
C GLY A 64 -2.46 -23.24 1.44
N ARG A 65 -2.97 -24.17 0.63
CA ARG A 65 -2.92 -25.62 0.95
C ARG A 65 -1.58 -26.27 0.63
N GLN A 66 -0.87 -25.77 -0.39
CA GLN A 66 0.41 -26.33 -0.84
C GLN A 66 1.61 -25.70 -0.13
N GLY A 67 1.46 -24.51 0.41
CA GLY A 67 2.51 -23.75 1.08
C GLY A 67 2.34 -23.70 2.61
N VAL A 68 2.96 -22.71 3.20
CA VAL A 68 2.81 -22.35 4.61
C VAL A 68 1.78 -21.23 4.72
N ARG A 69 0.81 -21.40 5.62
CA ARG A 69 -0.17 -20.37 5.94
C ARG A 69 -0.03 -19.89 7.38
N CYS A 70 -0.05 -18.57 7.56
CA CYS A 70 -0.05 -17.95 8.88
C CYS A 70 -1.49 -17.63 9.28
N GLU A 71 -2.03 -18.34 10.27
CA GLU A 71 -3.43 -18.18 10.70
C GLU A 71 -3.67 -16.86 11.42
N ARG A 72 -2.63 -16.27 12.02
CA ARG A 72 -2.70 -15.04 12.82
C ARG A 72 -1.74 -13.99 12.29
N PHE A 73 -1.99 -13.59 11.04
CA PHE A 73 -1.23 -12.54 10.38
C PHE A 73 -2.00 -11.22 10.40
N PHE A 74 -1.31 -10.14 10.80
CA PHE A 74 -1.92 -8.83 11.04
C PHE A 74 -1.32 -7.75 10.16
N VAL A 75 -2.20 -6.87 9.69
CA VAL A 75 -1.86 -5.67 8.92
C VAL A 75 -2.45 -4.43 9.58
N ASN A 76 -2.25 -3.25 9.00
CA ASN A 76 -2.98 -2.07 9.43
C ASN A 76 -4.44 -2.15 8.96
N SER A 77 -5.32 -1.37 9.56
CA SER A 77 -6.74 -1.30 9.17
C SER A 77 -7.02 -0.48 7.91
N PHE A 78 -5.96 0.00 7.22
CA PHE A 78 -5.99 0.78 5.99
C PHE A 78 -4.84 0.42 5.05
N CYS A 79 -5.07 0.66 3.75
CA CYS A 79 -4.20 0.26 2.64
C CYS A 79 -2.81 0.93 2.64
N SER A 80 -2.70 2.26 2.60
CA SER A 80 -1.41 2.95 2.51
C SER A 80 -0.47 2.62 3.68
N PRO A 81 -0.92 2.67 4.96
CA PRO A 81 -0.08 2.27 6.09
C PRO A 81 0.43 0.83 5.99
N THR A 82 -0.41 -0.11 5.55
CA THR A 82 0.01 -1.49 5.36
C THR A 82 1.08 -1.63 4.29
N ARG A 83 0.89 -0.95 3.14
CA ARG A 83 1.81 -1.04 1.99
C ARG A 83 3.18 -0.45 2.33
N ALA A 84 3.23 0.69 3.03
CA ALA A 84 4.49 1.26 3.52
C ALA A 84 5.22 0.30 4.48
N ALA A 85 4.50 -0.26 5.45
CA ALA A 85 5.09 -1.18 6.43
C ALA A 85 5.54 -2.50 5.81
N LEU A 86 4.78 -3.03 4.83
CA LEU A 86 5.11 -4.24 4.08
C LEU A 86 6.44 -4.09 3.33
N LEU A 87 6.65 -2.95 2.68
CA LEU A 87 7.83 -2.70 1.86
C LEU A 87 9.05 -2.26 2.66
N THR A 88 8.88 -1.72 3.87
CA THR A 88 10.01 -1.22 4.69
C THR A 88 10.36 -2.11 5.88
N GLY A 89 9.46 -3.00 6.30
CA GLY A 89 9.60 -3.75 7.56
C GLY A 89 9.48 -2.88 8.81
N ARG A 90 8.90 -1.66 8.69
CA ARG A 90 8.78 -0.67 9.76
C ARG A 90 7.32 -0.28 9.98
N TYR A 91 6.98 0.13 11.20
CA TYR A 91 5.63 0.66 11.45
C TYR A 91 5.33 1.91 10.63
N PRO A 92 4.09 2.07 10.11
CA PRO A 92 3.75 3.12 9.15
C PRO A 92 4.08 4.54 9.61
N LEU A 93 3.77 4.88 10.87
CA LEU A 93 4.05 6.21 11.43
C LEU A 93 5.54 6.54 11.39
N ARG A 94 6.40 5.54 11.58
CA ARG A 94 7.85 5.70 11.49
C ARG A 94 8.30 6.04 10.06
N THR A 95 7.59 5.53 9.04
CA THR A 95 7.89 5.80 7.63
C THR A 95 7.32 7.15 7.12
N GLY A 96 6.61 7.89 7.97
CA GLY A 96 5.93 9.13 7.61
C GLY A 96 4.51 8.95 7.10
N VAL A 97 4.01 7.72 7.00
CA VAL A 97 2.64 7.43 6.57
C VAL A 97 1.68 7.44 7.76
N PHE A 98 0.83 8.46 7.81
CA PHE A 98 -0.13 8.68 8.91
C PHE A 98 -1.56 8.99 8.41
N GLY A 99 -1.85 8.65 7.15
CA GLY A 99 -3.15 8.83 6.51
C GLY A 99 -3.25 8.03 5.23
N VAL A 100 -4.35 8.24 4.49
CA VAL A 100 -4.64 7.53 3.22
C VAL A 100 -4.94 8.50 2.07
N THR A 101 -4.87 9.81 2.34
CA THR A 101 -5.09 10.88 1.34
C THR A 101 -4.50 12.18 1.86
N HIS A 102 -4.55 13.25 1.08
CA HIS A 102 -4.05 14.58 1.40
C HIS A 102 -2.53 14.65 1.62
N ASN A 103 -1.77 13.85 0.90
CA ASN A 103 -0.32 13.73 1.02
C ASN A 103 0.17 13.17 2.39
N LYS A 104 -0.72 12.52 3.16
CA LYS A 104 -0.41 11.85 4.43
C LYS A 104 -0.06 10.37 4.23
N GLU A 105 -0.37 9.85 3.07
CA GLU A 105 0.00 8.53 2.55
C GLU A 105 1.42 8.47 2.03
N THR A 106 2.11 9.60 1.91
CA THR A 106 3.44 9.69 1.33
C THR A 106 4.50 9.15 2.28
N MET A 107 5.17 8.09 1.87
CA MET A 107 6.32 7.52 2.55
C MET A 107 7.55 8.42 2.34
N ARG A 108 8.35 8.62 3.39
CA ARG A 108 9.58 9.41 3.29
C ARG A 108 10.54 8.78 2.28
N ALA A 109 11.20 9.61 1.47
CA ALA A 109 12.10 9.14 0.41
C ALA A 109 13.39 8.50 0.94
N GLU A 110 13.76 8.79 2.18
CA GLU A 110 14.91 8.19 2.85
C GLU A 110 14.64 6.81 3.48
N GLU A 111 13.38 6.35 3.46
CA GLU A 111 13.06 4.97 3.85
C GLU A 111 13.62 4.00 2.83
N VAL A 112 14.28 2.95 3.31
CA VAL A 112 14.85 1.93 2.44
C VAL A 112 13.84 0.80 2.27
N THR A 113 13.37 0.62 1.05
CA THR A 113 12.37 -0.39 0.72
C THR A 113 12.98 -1.76 0.43
N LEU A 114 12.17 -2.81 0.54
CA LEU A 114 12.51 -4.16 0.08
C LEU A 114 12.97 -4.17 -1.39
N ALA A 115 12.35 -3.35 -2.25
CA ALA A 115 12.74 -3.27 -3.65
C ALA A 115 14.15 -2.69 -3.84
N GLU A 116 14.52 -1.66 -3.08
CA GLU A 116 15.87 -1.10 -3.10
C GLU A 116 16.91 -2.10 -2.60
N MET A 117 16.62 -2.80 -1.51
CA MET A 117 17.54 -3.82 -0.97
C MET A 117 17.73 -5.00 -1.93
N LEU A 118 16.65 -5.48 -2.54
CA LEU A 118 16.70 -6.53 -3.55
C LEU A 118 17.42 -6.07 -4.83
N ARG A 119 17.15 -4.85 -5.31
CA ARG A 119 17.85 -4.26 -6.45
C ARG A 119 19.35 -4.12 -6.21
N ALA A 120 19.74 -3.65 -5.02
CA ALA A 120 21.14 -3.58 -4.62
C ALA A 120 21.81 -4.95 -4.58
N ALA A 121 21.05 -6.02 -4.30
CA ALA A 121 21.51 -7.40 -4.34
C ALA A 121 21.46 -8.02 -5.77
N GLY A 122 21.16 -7.24 -6.81
CA GLY A 122 21.18 -7.67 -8.21
C GLY A 122 19.86 -8.23 -8.77
N TYR A 123 18.76 -8.09 -8.03
CA TYR A 123 17.45 -8.42 -8.56
C TYR A 123 16.96 -7.37 -9.57
N ARG A 124 16.25 -7.84 -10.59
CA ARG A 124 15.38 -6.96 -11.39
C ARG A 124 14.06 -6.77 -10.65
N THR A 125 13.59 -5.54 -10.52
CA THR A 125 12.43 -5.21 -9.70
C THR A 125 11.29 -4.65 -10.53
N GLY A 126 10.07 -5.13 -10.31
CA GLY A 126 8.86 -4.66 -11.00
C GLY A 126 7.70 -4.47 -10.04
N CYS A 127 6.95 -3.38 -10.21
CA CYS A 127 5.74 -3.07 -9.45
C CYS A 127 4.57 -2.90 -10.43
N PHE A 128 3.51 -3.70 -10.24
CA PHE A 128 2.36 -3.73 -11.14
C PHE A 128 1.07 -3.55 -10.36
N GLY A 129 0.42 -2.38 -10.52
CA GLY A 129 -0.83 -2.03 -9.88
C GLY A 129 -0.78 -0.81 -8.96
N LYS A 130 -1.48 -0.90 -7.83
CA LYS A 130 -1.65 0.18 -6.85
C LYS A 130 -0.40 0.39 -6.01
N TRP A 131 0.11 1.63 -5.98
CA TRP A 131 1.23 2.04 -5.13
C TRP A 131 0.77 2.56 -3.76
N HIS A 132 0.11 3.68 -3.73
CA HIS A 132 -0.49 4.35 -2.56
C HIS A 132 0.50 4.79 -1.46
N ASN A 133 1.75 5.12 -1.81
CA ASN A 133 2.74 5.63 -0.84
C ASN A 133 3.48 6.88 -1.35
N GLY A 134 2.77 7.71 -2.12
CA GLY A 134 3.25 8.99 -2.68
C GLY A 134 2.96 9.09 -4.17
N GLU A 135 2.56 10.27 -4.64
CA GLU A 135 2.05 10.48 -5.99
C GLU A 135 3.10 11.10 -6.94
N GLN A 136 4.11 11.78 -6.41
CA GLN A 136 5.16 12.43 -7.19
C GLN A 136 6.53 11.83 -6.88
N PHE A 137 7.47 11.88 -7.85
CA PHE A 137 8.86 11.50 -7.65
C PHE A 137 9.52 12.41 -6.57
N PRO A 138 10.34 11.87 -5.65
CA PRO A 138 10.92 10.52 -5.59
C PRO A 138 10.06 9.47 -4.84
N TYR A 139 8.83 9.81 -4.44
CA TYR A 139 7.96 8.95 -3.63
C TYR A 139 7.23 7.86 -4.44
N THR A 140 7.42 7.84 -5.76
CA THR A 140 6.81 6.88 -6.70
C THR A 140 7.62 5.58 -6.80
N PRO A 141 7.07 4.47 -7.34
CA PRO A 141 7.79 3.21 -7.45
C PRO A 141 9.18 3.30 -8.08
N PRO A 142 9.42 4.05 -9.18
CA PRO A 142 10.77 4.23 -9.71
C PRO A 142 11.74 4.89 -8.74
N GLY A 143 11.28 5.85 -7.93
CA GLY A 143 12.08 6.49 -6.88
C GLY A 143 12.32 5.62 -5.65
N GLN A 144 11.54 4.53 -5.49
CA GLN A 144 11.54 3.63 -4.35
C GLN A 144 12.01 2.21 -4.71
N GLY A 145 12.89 2.10 -5.73
CA GLY A 145 13.63 0.89 -6.01
C GLY A 145 13.04 -0.04 -7.07
N PHE A 146 11.97 0.32 -7.77
CA PHE A 146 11.41 -0.48 -8.84
C PHE A 146 11.93 -0.02 -10.20
N ASP A 147 12.51 -0.97 -10.96
CA ASP A 147 13.03 -0.73 -12.31
C ASP A 147 11.93 -0.63 -13.36
N GLU A 148 10.81 -1.34 -13.16
CA GLU A 148 9.63 -1.32 -14.02
C GLU A 148 8.37 -1.03 -13.21
N PHE A 149 7.50 -0.20 -13.77
CA PHE A 149 6.22 0.13 -13.16
C PHE A 149 5.13 0.24 -14.22
N LEU A 150 3.99 -0.44 -13.99
CA LEU A 150 2.72 -0.16 -14.65
C LEU A 150 1.60 -0.17 -13.61
N GLY A 151 0.90 0.96 -13.45
CA GLY A 151 -0.18 1.05 -12.46
C GLY A 151 -0.63 2.48 -12.20
N PHE A 152 -0.88 2.79 -10.95
CA PHE A 152 -1.27 4.13 -10.50
C PHE A 152 -0.77 4.40 -9.08
N HIS A 153 -0.55 5.68 -8.78
CA HIS A 153 0.06 6.10 -7.51
C HIS A 153 -0.97 6.28 -6.38
N ASN A 154 -2.21 6.57 -6.73
CA ASN A 154 -3.28 6.95 -5.80
C ASN A 154 -3.87 5.80 -4.99
N GLY A 155 -4.80 6.14 -4.08
CA GLY A 155 -5.48 5.18 -3.21
C GLY A 155 -6.53 4.30 -3.88
N HIS A 156 -7.09 4.71 -5.01
CA HIS A 156 -8.04 3.92 -5.81
C HIS A 156 -8.03 4.39 -7.27
N TRP A 157 -8.72 3.64 -8.15
CA TRP A 157 -8.87 3.97 -9.55
C TRP A 157 -10.34 3.92 -9.95
N ASN A 158 -10.84 4.98 -10.64
CA ASN A 158 -12.26 5.14 -10.88
C ASN A 158 -12.83 4.23 -11.98
N ASN A 159 -11.99 3.70 -12.85
CA ASN A 159 -12.43 2.90 -13.98
C ASN A 159 -11.61 1.61 -14.11
N TYR A 160 -12.28 0.47 -14.13
CA TYR A 160 -11.66 -0.85 -14.23
C TYR A 160 -11.52 -1.35 -15.67
N PHE A 161 -12.10 -0.67 -16.66
CA PHE A 161 -12.11 -1.11 -18.05
C PHE A 161 -11.48 -0.08 -18.98
N ASP A 162 -10.65 -0.53 -19.91
CA ASP A 162 -9.98 0.29 -20.93
C ASP A 162 -9.40 1.60 -20.37
N THR A 163 -8.74 1.51 -19.24
CA THR A 163 -8.31 2.66 -18.45
C THR A 163 -6.84 3.01 -18.70
N PRO A 164 -6.46 4.29 -18.81
CA PRO A 164 -5.03 4.63 -18.87
C PRO A 164 -4.34 4.33 -17.54
N LEU A 165 -3.13 3.77 -17.62
CA LEU A 165 -2.26 3.51 -16.47
C LEU A 165 -0.91 4.21 -16.66
N LEU A 166 -0.21 4.47 -15.56
CA LEU A 166 1.15 5.02 -15.60
C LEU A 166 2.14 3.91 -15.91
N ARG A 167 2.93 4.10 -16.98
CA ARG A 167 4.21 3.39 -17.17
C ARG A 167 5.35 4.35 -16.83
N GLY A 168 5.98 4.10 -15.68
CA GLY A 168 6.86 5.12 -15.07
C GLY A 168 6.06 6.37 -14.72
N ALA A 169 6.39 7.51 -15.32
CA ALA A 169 5.69 8.79 -15.11
C ALA A 169 4.70 9.16 -16.25
N LYS A 170 4.46 8.28 -17.22
CA LYS A 170 3.62 8.59 -18.39
C LYS A 170 2.37 7.72 -18.44
N PHE A 171 1.21 8.35 -18.67
CA PHE A 171 -0.01 7.61 -18.93
C PHE A 171 0.04 6.91 -20.30
N GLU A 172 -0.25 5.62 -20.28
CA GLU A 172 -0.44 4.78 -21.46
C GLU A 172 -1.87 4.24 -21.47
N PRO A 173 -2.56 4.25 -22.61
CA PRO A 173 -3.86 3.61 -22.73
C PRO A 173 -3.70 2.10 -22.57
N THR A 174 -4.61 1.49 -21.80
CA THR A 174 -4.69 0.03 -21.72
C THR A 174 -6.03 -0.45 -22.24
N LYS A 175 -6.14 -1.73 -22.58
CA LYS A 175 -7.37 -2.33 -23.07
C LYS A 175 -7.72 -3.56 -22.24
N GLY A 176 -9.01 -3.70 -21.93
CA GLY A 176 -9.53 -4.79 -21.13
C GLY A 176 -9.70 -4.43 -19.66
N TYR A 177 -9.89 -5.43 -18.84
CA TYR A 177 -10.11 -5.28 -17.40
C TYR A 177 -8.78 -5.10 -16.65
N ILE A 178 -8.70 -4.11 -15.78
CA ILE A 178 -7.44 -3.69 -15.13
C ILE A 178 -6.71 -4.85 -14.43
N THR A 179 -7.45 -5.75 -13.75
CA THR A 179 -6.85 -6.92 -13.08
C THR A 179 -6.13 -7.82 -14.07
N ASP A 180 -6.68 -8.01 -15.28
CA ASP A 180 -6.04 -8.79 -16.33
C ASP A 180 -4.82 -8.07 -16.89
N VAL A 181 -4.92 -6.77 -17.15
CA VAL A 181 -3.81 -5.94 -17.63
C VAL A 181 -2.61 -6.03 -16.68
N LEU A 182 -2.86 -5.93 -15.36
CA LEU A 182 -1.81 -6.03 -14.35
C LEU A 182 -1.21 -7.44 -14.28
N THR A 183 -2.05 -8.48 -14.41
CA THR A 183 -1.61 -9.88 -14.48
C THR A 183 -0.74 -10.14 -15.71
N ASP A 184 -1.17 -9.67 -16.89
CA ASP A 184 -0.42 -9.80 -18.15
C ASP A 184 0.95 -9.14 -18.05
N GLU A 185 1.00 -7.96 -17.44
CA GLU A 185 2.25 -7.23 -17.27
C GLU A 185 3.20 -7.92 -16.29
N ALA A 186 2.68 -8.48 -15.18
CA ALA A 186 3.47 -9.28 -14.26
C ALA A 186 4.04 -10.55 -14.95
N ILE A 187 3.22 -11.23 -15.75
CA ILE A 187 3.64 -12.40 -16.54
C ILE A 187 4.71 -12.00 -17.56
N ARG A 188 4.53 -10.91 -18.29
CA ARG A 188 5.52 -10.35 -19.22
C ARG A 188 6.86 -10.06 -18.51
N PHE A 189 6.78 -9.44 -17.33
CA PHE A 189 7.97 -9.14 -16.53
C PHE A 189 8.70 -10.41 -16.08
N ILE A 190 7.99 -11.43 -15.60
CA ILE A 190 8.53 -12.72 -15.19
C ILE A 190 9.25 -13.40 -16.38
N ASP A 191 8.60 -13.49 -17.53
CA ASP A 191 9.19 -14.14 -18.73
C ASP A 191 10.44 -13.40 -19.22
N ASN A 192 10.41 -12.07 -19.27
CA ASN A 192 11.55 -11.26 -19.68
C ASN A 192 12.75 -11.37 -18.72
N ASN A 193 12.51 -11.75 -17.46
CA ASN A 193 13.55 -11.84 -16.43
C ASN A 193 13.86 -13.28 -15.99
N ARG A 194 13.36 -14.30 -16.68
CA ARG A 194 13.51 -15.73 -16.33
C ARG A 194 14.96 -16.22 -16.17
N GLY A 195 15.93 -15.51 -16.73
CA GLY A 195 17.36 -15.85 -16.67
C GLY A 195 18.14 -15.18 -15.54
N ARG A 196 17.49 -14.43 -14.65
CA ARG A 196 18.11 -13.74 -13.51
C ARG A 196 17.14 -13.60 -12.36
N PRO A 197 17.62 -13.36 -11.11
CA PRO A 197 16.73 -13.14 -9.98
C PRO A 197 15.85 -11.91 -10.21
N PHE A 198 14.57 -12.02 -9.87
CA PHE A 198 13.61 -10.91 -9.97
C PHE A 198 12.72 -10.80 -8.73
N PHE A 199 12.25 -9.58 -8.50
CA PHE A 199 11.20 -9.25 -7.53
C PHE A 199 10.02 -8.65 -8.28
N CYS A 200 8.91 -9.35 -8.30
CA CYS A 200 7.63 -8.92 -8.86
C CYS A 200 6.67 -8.58 -7.73
N TYR A 201 6.34 -7.30 -7.55
CA TYR A 201 5.30 -6.82 -6.65
C TYR A 201 4.01 -6.60 -7.44
N LEU A 202 3.09 -7.58 -7.38
CA LEU A 202 1.79 -7.53 -8.04
C LEU A 202 0.74 -7.03 -7.05
N ALA A 203 0.44 -5.75 -7.14
CA ALA A 203 -0.39 -5.01 -6.22
C ALA A 203 -1.77 -4.71 -6.84
N TYR A 204 -2.64 -5.72 -6.85
CA TYR A 204 -4.00 -5.55 -7.35
C TYR A 204 -4.75 -4.46 -6.60
N ASN A 205 -5.52 -3.65 -7.35
CA ASN A 205 -6.49 -2.72 -6.77
C ASN A 205 -7.86 -3.37 -6.54
N ALA A 206 -8.11 -4.53 -7.13
CA ALA A 206 -9.32 -5.31 -6.85
C ALA A 206 -9.20 -6.04 -5.50
N PRO A 207 -10.32 -6.21 -4.78
CA PRO A 207 -11.69 -5.78 -5.08
C PRO A 207 -12.09 -4.43 -4.49
N HIS A 208 -11.19 -3.43 -4.36
CA HIS A 208 -11.53 -2.08 -3.90
C HIS A 208 -12.60 -1.43 -4.79
N SER A 209 -13.50 -0.66 -4.19
CA SER A 209 -14.51 0.12 -4.93
C SER A 209 -13.87 1.18 -5.86
N PRO A 210 -14.52 1.55 -7.01
CA PRO A 210 -15.88 1.20 -7.43
C PRO A 210 -16.00 -0.28 -7.80
N PHE A 211 -17.14 -0.92 -7.44
CA PHE A 211 -17.35 -2.33 -7.73
C PHE A 211 -17.79 -2.52 -9.18
N GLN A 212 -16.81 -2.65 -10.05
CA GLN A 212 -16.97 -2.87 -11.49
C GLN A 212 -16.36 -4.22 -11.83
N ALA A 213 -17.19 -5.17 -12.22
CA ALA A 213 -16.77 -6.51 -12.58
C ALA A 213 -17.16 -6.85 -14.02
N PRO A 214 -16.47 -7.79 -14.70
CA PRO A 214 -16.92 -8.31 -15.96
C PRO A 214 -18.31 -8.96 -15.84
N ASP A 215 -19.15 -8.79 -16.86
CA ASP A 215 -20.58 -9.19 -16.80
C ASP A 215 -20.75 -10.69 -16.51
N ALA A 216 -19.93 -11.55 -17.10
CA ALA A 216 -20.07 -13.00 -16.92
C ALA A 216 -19.85 -13.44 -15.46
N GLU A 217 -18.83 -12.90 -14.79
CA GLU A 217 -18.56 -13.17 -13.39
C GLU A 217 -19.62 -12.52 -12.48
N PHE A 218 -20.06 -11.30 -12.81
CA PHE A 218 -21.14 -10.64 -12.08
C PHE A 218 -22.44 -11.45 -12.15
N ASP A 219 -22.87 -11.89 -13.34
CA ASP A 219 -24.10 -12.66 -13.57
C ASP A 219 -24.04 -14.02 -12.84
N HIS A 220 -22.86 -14.66 -12.80
CA HIS A 220 -22.65 -15.87 -12.02
C HIS A 220 -22.99 -15.64 -10.55
N TYR A 221 -22.36 -14.66 -9.88
CA TYR A 221 -22.60 -14.41 -8.46
C TYR A 221 -24.02 -13.86 -8.21
N LYS A 222 -24.58 -13.11 -9.14
CA LYS A 222 -25.97 -12.64 -9.09
C LYS A 222 -26.96 -13.81 -9.12
N SER A 223 -26.68 -14.86 -9.91
CA SER A 223 -27.51 -16.07 -9.98
C SER A 223 -27.55 -16.87 -8.67
N LEU A 224 -26.59 -16.65 -7.75
CA LEU A 224 -26.58 -17.22 -6.41
C LEU A 224 -27.51 -16.51 -5.41
N GLY A 225 -28.25 -15.47 -5.87
CA GLY A 225 -29.18 -14.70 -5.04
C GLY A 225 -28.51 -13.58 -4.24
N LEU A 226 -27.26 -13.21 -4.54
CA LEU A 226 -26.55 -12.12 -3.88
C LEU A 226 -27.06 -10.76 -4.38
N ASP A 227 -26.98 -9.73 -3.54
CA ASP A 227 -27.24 -8.35 -3.99
C ASP A 227 -26.17 -7.87 -4.99
N ASP A 228 -26.46 -6.80 -5.73
CA ASP A 228 -25.57 -6.30 -6.79
C ASP A 228 -24.18 -5.94 -6.28
N THR A 229 -24.11 -5.34 -5.09
CA THR A 229 -22.83 -4.95 -4.47
C THR A 229 -21.95 -6.15 -4.15
N LEU A 230 -22.54 -7.17 -3.51
CA LEU A 230 -21.82 -8.38 -3.13
C LEU A 230 -21.48 -9.25 -4.34
N ALA A 231 -22.39 -9.34 -5.32
CA ALA A 231 -22.16 -10.05 -6.58
C ALA A 231 -20.96 -9.43 -7.34
N ALA A 232 -20.92 -8.12 -7.48
CA ALA A 232 -19.78 -7.43 -8.11
C ALA A 232 -18.49 -7.61 -7.33
N PHE A 233 -18.53 -7.47 -6.00
CA PHE A 233 -17.35 -7.66 -5.14
C PHE A 233 -16.78 -9.08 -5.25
N TYR A 234 -17.63 -10.12 -5.20
CA TYR A 234 -17.16 -11.50 -5.34
C TYR A 234 -16.70 -11.83 -6.77
N ALA A 235 -17.29 -11.22 -7.77
CA ALA A 235 -16.82 -11.33 -9.15
C ALA A 235 -15.40 -10.74 -9.30
N MET A 236 -15.13 -9.59 -8.67
CA MET A 236 -13.80 -9.01 -8.64
C MET A 236 -12.80 -9.90 -7.89
N CYS A 237 -13.17 -10.49 -6.75
CA CYS A 237 -12.34 -11.46 -6.02
C CYS A 237 -12.02 -12.70 -6.88
N ALA A 238 -13.01 -13.25 -7.58
CA ALA A 238 -12.81 -14.39 -8.47
C ALA A 238 -11.89 -14.05 -9.64
N ARG A 239 -11.96 -12.83 -10.16
CA ARG A 239 -11.05 -12.37 -11.23
C ARG A 239 -9.61 -12.24 -10.74
N VAL A 240 -9.40 -11.79 -9.51
CA VAL A 240 -8.07 -11.81 -8.86
C VAL A 240 -7.57 -13.24 -8.71
N ASP A 241 -8.40 -14.17 -8.21
CA ASP A 241 -8.04 -15.57 -8.08
C ASP A 241 -7.58 -16.20 -9.41
N ALA A 242 -8.33 -15.92 -10.49
CA ALA A 242 -7.95 -16.35 -11.84
C ALA A 242 -6.61 -15.75 -12.28
N GLY A 243 -6.34 -14.46 -11.97
CA GLY A 243 -5.06 -13.80 -12.22
C GLY A 243 -3.90 -14.47 -11.48
N VAL A 244 -4.09 -14.79 -10.20
CA VAL A 244 -3.11 -15.54 -9.40
C VAL A 244 -2.83 -16.90 -10.03
N GLY A 245 -3.88 -17.63 -10.45
CA GLY A 245 -3.74 -18.91 -11.16
C GLY A 245 -2.91 -18.79 -12.43
N ARG A 246 -3.07 -17.72 -13.21
CA ARG A 246 -2.28 -17.46 -14.42
C ARG A 246 -0.81 -17.20 -14.10
N VAL A 247 -0.50 -16.43 -13.07
CA VAL A 247 0.90 -16.19 -12.63
C VAL A 247 1.56 -17.49 -12.18
N LEU A 248 0.87 -18.30 -11.37
CA LEU A 248 1.40 -19.61 -10.93
C LEU A 248 1.63 -20.55 -12.11
N GLY A 249 0.67 -20.64 -13.05
CA GLY A 249 0.80 -21.43 -14.27
C GLY A 249 1.96 -20.98 -15.15
N GLU A 250 2.25 -19.68 -15.20
CA GLU A 250 3.41 -19.16 -15.94
C GLU A 250 4.75 -19.55 -15.28
N LEU A 251 4.83 -19.50 -13.95
CA LEU A 251 6.01 -19.98 -13.22
C LEU A 251 6.27 -21.48 -13.49
N ASP A 252 5.20 -22.29 -13.53
CA ASP A 252 5.28 -23.72 -13.86
C ASP A 252 5.71 -23.93 -15.32
N ARG A 253 5.12 -23.21 -16.29
CA ARG A 253 5.46 -23.26 -17.71
C ARG A 253 6.95 -22.94 -17.97
N LEU A 254 7.46 -21.93 -17.27
CA LEU A 254 8.86 -21.49 -17.37
C LEU A 254 9.82 -22.34 -16.52
N LYS A 255 9.32 -23.30 -15.74
CA LYS A 255 10.09 -24.12 -14.79
C LYS A 255 10.80 -23.28 -13.71
N LEU A 256 10.18 -22.21 -13.30
CA LEU A 256 10.67 -21.30 -12.27
C LEU A 256 10.06 -21.56 -10.89
N ALA A 257 8.98 -22.34 -10.82
CA ALA A 257 8.18 -22.52 -9.59
C ALA A 257 9.01 -22.99 -8.39
N ASP A 258 9.93 -23.95 -8.60
CA ASP A 258 10.77 -24.49 -7.53
C ASP A 258 11.72 -23.44 -6.94
N ASN A 259 12.22 -22.51 -7.76
CA ASN A 259 13.12 -21.43 -7.31
C ASN A 259 12.43 -20.07 -7.20
N THR A 260 11.11 -20.06 -6.90
CA THR A 260 10.35 -18.81 -6.70
C THR A 260 9.61 -18.83 -5.37
N ILE A 261 9.85 -17.83 -4.55
CA ILE A 261 9.08 -17.56 -3.35
C ILE A 261 7.84 -16.78 -3.79
N VAL A 262 6.65 -17.38 -3.65
CA VAL A 262 5.37 -16.72 -3.88
C VAL A 262 4.72 -16.41 -2.55
N VAL A 263 4.43 -15.13 -2.32
CA VAL A 263 3.74 -14.63 -1.11
C VAL A 263 2.42 -14.01 -1.54
N PHE A 264 1.34 -14.38 -0.88
CA PHE A 264 0.01 -13.79 -1.05
C PHE A 264 -0.51 -13.24 0.27
N LEU A 265 -1.01 -12.01 0.27
CA LEU A 265 -1.70 -11.38 1.39
C LEU A 265 -2.72 -10.34 0.89
N THR A 266 -3.46 -9.74 1.85
CA THR A 266 -4.32 -8.58 1.59
C THR A 266 -3.89 -7.39 2.45
N ASP A 267 -4.29 -6.18 2.07
CA ASP A 267 -3.76 -4.97 2.72
C ASP A 267 -4.55 -4.49 3.94
N ASN A 268 -5.80 -4.89 4.09
CA ASN A 268 -6.63 -4.64 5.28
C ASN A 268 -7.82 -5.61 5.34
N GLY A 269 -8.59 -5.52 6.39
CA GLY A 269 -9.82 -6.29 6.51
C GLY A 269 -10.85 -5.96 5.43
N GLY A 270 -11.82 -6.87 5.25
CA GLY A 270 -12.81 -6.82 4.18
C GLY A 270 -13.79 -5.64 4.27
N THR A 271 -14.45 -5.41 3.15
CA THR A 271 -15.48 -4.38 2.98
C THR A 271 -16.85 -4.98 2.74
N ALA A 272 -17.28 -5.15 1.49
CA ALA A 272 -18.63 -5.62 1.15
C ALA A 272 -18.90 -7.06 1.62
N GLY A 273 -17.90 -7.94 1.57
CA GLY A 273 -18.00 -9.35 1.96
C GLY A 273 -18.26 -9.56 3.45
N VAL A 274 -17.82 -8.65 4.32
CA VAL A 274 -17.92 -8.75 5.79
C VAL A 274 -19.35 -8.99 6.28
N ARG A 275 -20.35 -8.40 5.61
CA ARG A 275 -21.77 -8.57 5.97
C ARG A 275 -22.31 -9.94 5.64
N HIS A 276 -21.69 -10.64 4.68
CA HIS A 276 -22.08 -11.97 4.28
C HIS A 276 -21.33 -13.05 5.09
N TYR A 277 -20.00 -12.93 5.14
CA TYR A 277 -19.15 -13.84 5.88
C TYR A 277 -17.83 -13.17 6.32
N ASN A 278 -17.55 -13.18 7.62
CA ASN A 278 -16.34 -12.58 8.19
C ASN A 278 -15.57 -13.56 9.10
N ALA A 279 -15.71 -14.85 8.88
CA ALA A 279 -15.08 -15.91 9.70
C ALA A 279 -15.28 -15.73 11.22
N GLY A 280 -16.43 -15.21 11.65
CA GLY A 280 -16.76 -14.94 13.06
C GLY A 280 -16.04 -13.75 13.70
N MET A 281 -15.24 -12.99 12.94
CA MET A 281 -14.48 -11.86 13.47
C MET A 281 -15.33 -10.59 13.59
N ARG A 282 -15.02 -9.78 14.60
CA ARG A 282 -15.60 -8.44 14.79
C ARG A 282 -14.89 -7.41 13.92
N GLY A 283 -15.66 -6.52 13.28
CA GLY A 283 -15.17 -5.40 12.48
C GLY A 283 -14.82 -5.78 11.04
N GLY A 284 -14.33 -4.84 10.29
CA GLY A 284 -13.86 -4.93 8.91
C GLY A 284 -12.91 -3.77 8.64
N LYS A 285 -12.67 -3.41 7.38
CA LYS A 285 -11.82 -2.24 7.02
C LYS A 285 -12.13 -1.04 7.91
N THR A 286 -11.11 -0.29 8.28
CA THR A 286 -11.16 0.86 9.20
C THR A 286 -11.31 0.54 10.68
N SER A 287 -11.55 -0.72 11.05
CA SER A 287 -11.67 -1.14 12.44
C SER A 287 -10.34 -1.64 13.00
N VAL A 288 -10.04 -1.31 14.25
CA VAL A 288 -8.89 -1.85 14.98
C VAL A 288 -9.19 -3.20 15.68
N HIS A 289 -10.39 -3.76 15.45
CA HIS A 289 -10.75 -5.11 15.84
C HIS A 289 -10.15 -6.17 14.90
N GLU A 290 -10.29 -7.43 15.24
CA GLU A 290 -9.68 -8.57 14.51
C GLU A 290 -10.02 -8.54 13.01
N GLY A 291 -11.31 -8.37 12.66
CA GLY A 291 -11.77 -8.38 11.27
C GLY A 291 -11.28 -7.21 10.41
N GLY A 292 -10.74 -6.13 11.03
CA GLY A 292 -10.15 -5.02 10.28
C GLY A 292 -8.66 -5.17 10.02
N THR A 293 -7.99 -6.09 10.72
CA THR A 293 -6.52 -6.19 10.73
C THR A 293 -5.97 -7.58 10.52
N ARG A 294 -6.76 -8.64 10.74
CA ARG A 294 -6.36 -10.01 10.44
C ARG A 294 -6.66 -10.32 8.98
N VAL A 295 -5.64 -10.79 8.26
CA VAL A 295 -5.71 -11.14 6.84
C VAL A 295 -4.97 -12.44 6.59
N PRO A 296 -5.17 -13.12 5.42
CA PRO A 296 -4.36 -14.27 5.06
C PRO A 296 -2.91 -13.87 4.82
N LEU A 297 -1.98 -14.76 5.15
CA LEU A 297 -0.63 -14.78 4.61
C LEU A 297 -0.32 -16.20 4.17
N PHE A 298 -0.09 -16.40 2.88
CA PHE A 298 0.33 -17.67 2.29
C PHE A 298 1.72 -17.52 1.68
N VAL A 299 2.62 -18.47 1.96
CA VAL A 299 3.98 -18.50 1.44
C VAL A 299 4.23 -19.85 0.79
N ARG A 300 4.57 -19.87 -0.50
CA ARG A 300 4.93 -21.08 -1.25
C ARG A 300 6.34 -20.95 -1.79
N TRP A 301 7.18 -21.95 -1.48
CA TRP A 301 8.51 -22.12 -2.04
C TRP A 301 8.86 -23.60 -2.12
N PRO A 302 8.50 -24.30 -3.20
CA PRO A 302 8.57 -25.78 -3.26
C PRO A 302 9.95 -26.35 -2.94
N ALA A 303 11.04 -25.70 -3.37
CA ALA A 303 12.40 -26.18 -3.11
C ALA A 303 12.80 -26.18 -1.64
N ARG A 304 12.19 -25.37 -0.79
CA ARG A 304 12.59 -25.22 0.62
C ARG A 304 11.45 -25.33 1.63
N LEU A 305 10.24 -24.98 1.24
CA LEU A 305 9.01 -25.09 2.04
C LEU A 305 8.11 -26.15 1.39
N ASN A 306 8.62 -27.37 1.31
CA ASN A 306 8.04 -28.48 0.55
C ASN A 306 6.93 -29.23 1.29
N GLU A 307 6.66 -28.90 2.56
CA GLU A 307 5.58 -29.45 3.36
C GLU A 307 4.56 -28.38 3.71
N PRO A 308 3.27 -28.61 3.44
CA PRO A 308 2.21 -27.71 3.88
C PRO A 308 2.22 -27.56 5.41
N ARG A 309 2.14 -26.31 5.87
CA ARG A 309 2.20 -26.02 7.31
C ARG A 309 1.27 -24.89 7.70
N VAL A 310 0.83 -24.95 8.96
CA VAL A 310 0.05 -23.89 9.61
C VAL A 310 0.88 -23.27 10.72
N VAL A 311 1.06 -21.97 10.69
CA VAL A 311 1.73 -21.17 11.70
C VAL A 311 0.69 -20.48 12.56
N GLU A 312 0.66 -20.81 13.87
CA GLU A 312 -0.28 -20.27 14.85
C GLU A 312 0.26 -19.07 15.63
N GLN A 313 1.53 -18.76 15.47
CA GLN A 313 2.18 -17.59 16.08
C GLN A 313 1.69 -16.32 15.41
N ILE A 314 1.54 -15.24 16.22
CA ILE A 314 1.20 -13.94 15.66
C ILE A 314 2.36 -13.40 14.81
N ALA A 315 2.01 -12.91 13.62
CA ALA A 315 2.92 -12.28 12.67
C ALA A 315 2.25 -11.03 12.06
N ALA A 316 3.04 -10.15 11.44
CA ALA A 316 2.50 -8.92 10.89
C ALA A 316 3.19 -8.49 9.58
N HIS A 317 2.57 -7.55 8.87
CA HIS A 317 3.07 -6.99 7.61
C HIS A 317 4.52 -6.46 7.71
N ILE A 318 4.94 -5.95 8.87
CA ILE A 318 6.33 -5.52 9.13
C ILE A 318 7.34 -6.68 9.07
N ASP A 319 6.88 -7.93 9.14
CA ASP A 319 7.74 -9.12 9.13
C ASP A 319 8.08 -9.59 7.71
N VAL A 320 7.33 -9.13 6.69
CA VAL A 320 7.48 -9.64 5.32
C VAL A 320 8.83 -9.25 4.71
N ALA A 321 9.22 -7.98 4.84
CA ALA A 321 10.51 -7.54 4.29
C ALA A 321 11.70 -8.28 4.93
N PRO A 322 11.86 -8.36 6.27
CA PRO A 322 12.94 -9.16 6.87
C PRO A 322 12.87 -10.63 6.53
N THR A 323 11.68 -11.22 6.38
CA THR A 323 11.52 -12.61 5.95
C THR A 323 12.03 -12.86 4.54
N LEU A 324 11.65 -12.01 3.60
CA LEU A 324 12.07 -12.17 2.21
C LEU A 324 13.58 -11.95 2.03
N LEU A 325 14.16 -10.99 2.75
CA LEU A 325 15.62 -10.79 2.77
C LEU A 325 16.35 -12.02 3.31
N ASP A 326 15.89 -12.58 4.43
CA ASP A 326 16.48 -13.77 5.05
C ASP A 326 16.37 -14.99 4.12
N LEU A 327 15.17 -15.26 3.56
CA LEU A 327 14.97 -16.36 2.61
C LEU A 327 15.79 -16.22 1.34
N CYS A 328 16.10 -14.99 0.91
CA CYS A 328 16.96 -14.70 -0.25
C CYS A 328 18.46 -14.67 0.10
N GLY A 329 18.83 -14.83 1.37
CA GLY A 329 20.22 -14.74 1.82
C GLY A 329 20.82 -13.36 1.63
N ILE A 330 20.02 -12.30 1.86
CA ILE A 330 20.44 -10.90 1.71
C ILE A 330 20.55 -10.27 3.07
N GLU A 331 21.73 -9.78 3.38
CA GLU A 331 21.99 -9.04 4.61
C GLU A 331 21.32 -7.66 4.59
N LEU A 332 20.87 -7.23 5.76
CA LEU A 332 20.27 -5.91 5.92
C LEU A 332 21.32 -4.82 5.64
N SER A 333 20.97 -3.83 4.86
CA SER A 333 21.85 -2.69 4.58
C SER A 333 22.29 -1.99 5.88
N PRO A 334 23.56 -1.56 6.00
CA PRO A 334 24.03 -0.87 7.19
C PRO A 334 23.17 0.35 7.55
N GLY A 335 22.79 0.46 8.81
CA GLY A 335 21.98 1.57 9.32
C GLY A 335 20.46 1.39 9.19
N VAL A 336 19.97 0.45 8.38
CA VAL A 336 18.55 0.13 8.30
C VAL A 336 18.10 -0.59 9.59
N LYS A 337 17.06 -0.07 10.22
CA LYS A 337 16.45 -0.66 11.42
C LYS A 337 15.02 -1.10 11.08
N LEU A 338 14.73 -2.36 11.35
CA LEU A 338 13.41 -2.95 11.15
C LEU A 338 12.65 -3.03 12.47
N ASP A 339 11.33 -2.85 12.44
CA ASP A 339 10.44 -3.16 13.56
C ASP A 339 9.97 -4.63 13.49
N GLY A 340 9.94 -5.19 12.29
CA GLY A 340 9.61 -6.58 12.03
C GLY A 340 10.77 -7.55 12.28
N ARG A 341 10.46 -8.84 12.22
CA ARG A 341 11.43 -9.94 12.34
C ARG A 341 11.19 -11.00 11.28
N SER A 342 12.23 -11.72 10.88
CA SER A 342 12.11 -12.81 9.93
C SER A 342 11.18 -13.92 10.46
N LEU A 343 10.22 -14.34 9.64
CA LEU A 343 9.37 -15.51 9.87
C LEU A 343 10.02 -16.81 9.37
N ALA A 344 11.21 -16.76 8.77
CA ALA A 344 11.86 -17.94 8.18
C ALA A 344 11.95 -19.14 9.15
N PRO A 345 12.26 -18.98 10.45
CA PRO A 345 12.22 -20.09 11.39
C PRO A 345 10.82 -20.71 11.52
N LEU A 346 9.76 -19.89 11.62
CA LEU A 346 8.36 -20.39 11.70
C LEU A 346 7.95 -21.10 10.40
N LEU A 347 8.32 -20.54 9.25
CA LEU A 347 8.05 -21.13 7.96
C LEU A 347 8.76 -22.48 7.79
N ALA A 348 9.95 -22.64 8.34
CA ALA A 348 10.69 -23.90 8.38
C ALA A 348 10.19 -24.88 9.46
N GLY A 349 9.30 -24.45 10.38
CA GLY A 349 8.71 -25.27 11.44
C GLY A 349 9.39 -25.19 12.79
N ASP A 350 10.38 -24.33 12.96
CA ASP A 350 10.96 -24.06 14.27
C ASP A 350 10.08 -23.06 15.03
N THR A 351 9.18 -23.60 15.84
CA THR A 351 8.27 -22.83 16.69
C THR A 351 8.76 -22.77 18.15
N ALA A 352 9.67 -23.66 18.54
CA ALA A 352 10.07 -23.81 19.94
C ALA A 352 10.82 -22.60 20.51
N ASN A 353 11.63 -21.95 19.67
CA ASN A 353 12.44 -20.80 20.03
C ASN A 353 11.82 -19.46 19.63
N TRP A 354 10.56 -19.44 19.18
CA TRP A 354 9.90 -18.20 18.78
C TRP A 354 9.57 -17.33 19.99
N PRO A 355 10.17 -16.14 20.11
CA PRO A 355 9.96 -15.30 21.29
C PRO A 355 8.57 -14.70 21.28
N GLU A 356 7.98 -14.56 22.46
CA GLU A 356 6.74 -13.79 22.62
C GLU A 356 6.93 -12.36 22.07
N ARG A 357 5.86 -11.83 21.54
CA ARG A 357 5.83 -10.48 21.00
C ARG A 357 4.50 -9.78 21.20
N THR A 358 4.57 -8.47 21.14
CA THR A 358 3.40 -7.59 21.10
C THR A 358 3.38 -6.86 19.76
N LEU A 359 2.23 -6.86 19.08
CA LEU A 359 1.99 -6.12 17.85
C LEU A 359 1.07 -4.94 18.15
N PHE A 360 1.26 -3.87 17.42
CA PHE A 360 0.50 -2.63 17.59
C PHE A 360 -0.18 -2.24 16.29
N THR A 361 -1.39 -1.69 16.41
CA THR A 361 -2.15 -1.13 15.30
C THR A 361 -2.60 0.27 15.66
N HIS A 362 -2.34 1.23 14.81
CA HIS A 362 -2.90 2.58 14.86
C HIS A 362 -3.83 2.76 13.66
N ASN A 363 -5.00 3.35 13.92
CA ASN A 363 -5.93 3.70 12.85
C ASN A 363 -5.72 5.17 12.45
N PRO A 364 -5.27 5.47 11.22
CA PRO A 364 -4.94 6.82 10.79
C PRO A 364 -6.15 7.71 10.46
N ILE A 365 -7.38 7.27 10.74
CA ILE A 365 -8.61 8.02 10.38
C ILE A 365 -8.68 9.37 11.09
N ASN A 366 -8.05 9.50 12.25
CA ASN A 366 -7.90 10.74 13.01
C ASN A 366 -6.48 11.32 12.94
N GLU A 367 -5.70 10.87 11.99
CA GLU A 367 -4.44 11.48 11.55
C GLU A 367 -3.39 11.63 12.67
N THR A 368 -3.46 12.73 13.42
CA THR A 368 -2.50 13.04 14.48
C THR A 368 -2.90 12.52 15.86
N ASN A 369 -4.10 11.95 16.01
CA ASN A 369 -4.54 11.41 17.27
C ASN A 369 -4.00 10.01 17.52
N ARG A 370 -3.63 9.73 18.78
CA ARG A 370 -3.13 8.43 19.24
C ARG A 370 -4.15 7.29 19.05
N TYR A 371 -5.41 7.57 18.92
CA TYR A 371 -6.51 6.60 18.81
C TYR A 371 -7.40 6.86 17.60
N PRO A 372 -8.08 5.82 17.08
CA PRO A 372 -8.18 4.42 17.54
C PRO A 372 -6.88 3.64 17.48
N GLY A 373 -6.71 2.68 18.41
CA GLY A 373 -5.54 1.83 18.44
C GLY A 373 -5.79 0.49 19.10
N ALA A 374 -4.90 -0.48 18.83
CA ALA A 374 -4.96 -1.81 19.40
C ALA A 374 -3.58 -2.39 19.69
N VAL A 375 -3.56 -3.29 20.66
CA VAL A 375 -2.41 -4.12 21.03
C VAL A 375 -2.79 -5.59 20.85
N ARG A 376 -1.91 -6.40 20.25
CA ARG A 376 -2.14 -7.83 20.02
C ARG A 376 -0.96 -8.64 20.56
N THR A 377 -1.21 -9.45 21.57
CA THR A 377 -0.31 -10.52 22.02
C THR A 377 -0.78 -11.87 21.49
N GLN A 378 -0.08 -12.95 21.75
CA GLN A 378 -0.53 -14.28 21.32
C GLN A 378 -1.93 -14.64 21.86
N ARG A 379 -2.27 -14.19 23.08
CA ARG A 379 -3.55 -14.47 23.72
C ARG A 379 -4.52 -13.30 23.72
N TYR A 380 -4.06 -12.10 24.04
CA TYR A 380 -4.95 -10.97 24.29
C TYR A 380 -4.96 -9.96 23.16
N ARG A 381 -6.11 -9.32 22.97
CA ARG A 381 -6.26 -8.11 22.19
C ARG A 381 -6.83 -7.00 23.05
N LEU A 382 -6.10 -5.90 23.17
CA LEU A 382 -6.53 -4.67 23.82
C LEU A 382 -6.89 -3.65 22.74
N VAL A 383 -8.07 -3.03 22.85
CA VAL A 383 -8.60 -2.10 21.83
C VAL A 383 -9.05 -0.82 22.51
N ARG A 384 -8.75 0.32 21.91
CA ARG A 384 -9.32 1.62 22.27
C ARG A 384 -9.86 2.31 21.03
N GLU A 385 -11.15 2.56 21.02
CA GLU A 385 -11.84 3.25 19.93
C GLU A 385 -12.13 4.71 20.30
N LEU A 386 -12.79 5.42 19.39
CA LEU A 386 -13.36 6.74 19.67
C LEU A 386 -14.85 6.61 20.01
N ARG A 387 -15.34 7.34 20.98
CA ARG A 387 -16.76 7.37 21.35
C ARG A 387 -17.62 7.83 20.16
N GLY A 388 -18.72 7.13 19.91
CA GLY A 388 -19.63 7.44 18.80
C GLY A 388 -19.37 6.69 17.49
N GLY A 389 -18.45 5.73 17.46
CA GLY A 389 -18.23 4.81 16.31
C GLY A 389 -17.70 5.49 15.03
N ALA A 390 -17.48 4.69 13.98
CA ALA A 390 -16.91 5.16 12.71
C ALA A 390 -17.88 5.97 11.81
N GLN A 391 -19.17 6.05 12.16
CA GLN A 391 -20.20 6.71 11.37
C GLN A 391 -20.37 8.19 11.76
N GLY A 392 -19.84 9.10 10.96
CA GLY A 392 -19.99 10.55 11.10
C GLY A 392 -19.09 11.33 10.15
N GLY A 393 -19.62 12.42 9.55
CA GLY A 393 -18.88 13.26 8.61
C GLY A 393 -17.59 13.87 9.18
N SER A 394 -16.70 14.35 8.33
CA SER A 394 -15.31 14.76 8.65
C SER A 394 -15.18 15.79 9.77
N LYS A 395 -16.09 16.77 9.91
CA LYS A 395 -16.06 17.79 10.97
C LYS A 395 -16.40 17.24 12.37
N ALA A 396 -17.18 16.13 12.45
CA ALA A 396 -17.55 15.52 13.73
C ALA A 396 -16.49 14.56 14.29
N LYS A 397 -15.43 14.24 13.52
CA LYS A 397 -14.42 13.26 13.91
C LYS A 397 -13.27 13.83 14.74
N ALA A 398 -12.90 15.09 14.52
CA ALA A 398 -11.76 15.73 15.19
C ALA A 398 -11.94 15.91 16.72
N ASP A 399 -13.19 16.02 17.20
CA ASP A 399 -13.49 16.28 18.62
C ASP A 399 -13.90 15.03 19.41
N ARG A 400 -13.79 13.83 18.81
CA ARG A 400 -14.21 12.60 19.48
C ARG A 400 -13.22 12.19 20.57
N GLN A 401 -13.74 12.00 21.78
CA GLN A 401 -12.95 11.50 22.90
C GLN A 401 -12.70 9.99 22.77
N PRO A 402 -11.53 9.49 23.19
CA PRO A 402 -11.29 8.06 23.28
C PRO A 402 -12.31 7.36 24.18
N SER A 403 -12.69 6.13 23.84
CA SER A 403 -13.43 5.25 24.72
C SER A 403 -12.52 4.74 25.85
N ASP A 404 -13.07 3.97 26.77
CA ASP A 404 -12.26 3.16 27.68
C ASP A 404 -11.62 2.00 26.90
N TRP A 405 -10.53 1.45 27.44
CA TRP A 405 -9.90 0.26 26.91
C TRP A 405 -10.82 -0.96 27.05
N GLN A 406 -10.83 -1.82 26.04
CA GLN A 406 -11.54 -3.08 25.99
C GLN A 406 -10.53 -4.21 25.79
N LEU A 407 -10.59 -5.24 26.62
CA LEU A 407 -9.68 -6.40 26.58
C LEU A 407 -10.44 -7.66 26.17
N TYR A 408 -9.87 -8.44 25.26
CA TYR A 408 -10.45 -9.69 24.76
C TYR A 408 -9.43 -10.83 24.82
N ASP A 409 -9.87 -12.01 25.24
CA ASP A 409 -9.09 -13.25 25.18
C ASP A 409 -9.32 -13.91 23.81
N MET A 410 -8.37 -13.76 22.91
CA MET A 410 -8.49 -14.21 21.51
C MET A 410 -8.40 -15.73 21.33
N GLN A 411 -8.09 -16.49 22.38
CA GLN A 411 -8.16 -17.96 22.36
C GLN A 411 -9.55 -18.47 22.73
N ALA A 412 -10.16 -17.86 23.74
CA ALA A 412 -11.48 -18.24 24.23
C ALA A 412 -12.62 -17.51 23.50
N ASP A 413 -12.39 -16.29 23.02
CA ASP A 413 -13.37 -15.39 22.39
C ASP A 413 -12.78 -14.71 21.15
N PRO A 414 -12.53 -15.43 20.05
CA PRO A 414 -12.00 -14.83 18.82
C PRO A 414 -12.95 -13.82 18.19
N GLY A 415 -14.24 -13.86 18.50
CA GLY A 415 -15.26 -12.92 18.05
C GLY A 415 -15.31 -11.60 18.82
N GLN A 416 -14.53 -11.45 19.89
CA GLN A 416 -14.47 -10.24 20.73
C GLN A 416 -15.84 -9.80 21.28
N SER A 417 -16.59 -10.76 21.83
CA SER A 417 -17.93 -10.56 22.39
C SER A 417 -17.90 -10.16 23.88
N LYS A 418 -16.90 -10.63 24.63
CA LYS A 418 -16.79 -10.44 26.09
C LYS A 418 -15.60 -9.53 26.45
N ASN A 419 -15.89 -8.32 26.87
CA ASN A 419 -14.86 -7.40 27.38
C ASN A 419 -14.40 -7.80 28.79
N LEU A 420 -13.13 -8.15 28.95
CA LEU A 420 -12.49 -8.56 30.21
C LEU A 420 -11.73 -7.42 30.92
N ALA A 421 -11.86 -6.19 30.49
CA ALA A 421 -11.05 -5.09 31.02
C ALA A 421 -11.25 -4.86 32.53
N ALA A 422 -12.47 -5.05 33.03
CA ALA A 422 -12.77 -4.93 34.44
C ALA A 422 -12.26 -6.13 35.25
N ASP A 423 -12.21 -7.33 34.64
CA ASP A 423 -11.78 -8.57 35.29
C ASP A 423 -10.24 -8.69 35.35
N LEU A 424 -9.53 -8.05 34.40
CA LEU A 424 -8.07 -8.17 34.23
C LEU A 424 -7.39 -6.79 34.15
N PRO A 425 -7.57 -5.90 35.14
CA PRO A 425 -7.08 -4.51 35.08
C PRO A 425 -5.56 -4.41 34.97
N GLN A 426 -4.81 -5.36 35.53
CA GLN A 426 -3.34 -5.36 35.44
C GLN A 426 -2.86 -5.58 34.00
N ILE A 427 -3.49 -6.49 33.26
CA ILE A 427 -3.18 -6.74 31.83
C ILE A 427 -3.51 -5.50 31.01
N VAL A 428 -4.63 -4.86 31.27
CA VAL A 428 -5.00 -3.59 30.62
C VAL A 428 -3.93 -2.52 30.88
N ALA A 429 -3.50 -2.34 32.11
CA ALA A 429 -2.49 -1.35 32.48
C ALA A 429 -1.13 -1.62 31.82
N ASP A 430 -0.72 -2.88 31.72
CA ASP A 430 0.56 -3.24 31.11
C ASP A 430 0.54 -3.07 29.59
N LEU A 431 -0.51 -3.52 28.92
CA LEU A 431 -0.62 -3.41 27.46
C LEU A 431 -0.87 -1.96 27.02
N SER A 432 -1.65 -1.18 27.77
CA SER A 432 -1.86 0.24 27.45
C SER A 432 -0.55 1.05 27.58
N ARG A 433 0.28 0.81 28.60
CA ARG A 433 1.61 1.44 28.70
C ARG A 433 2.51 1.07 27.51
N GLN A 434 2.49 -0.19 27.06
CA GLN A 434 3.25 -0.61 25.89
C GLN A 434 2.77 0.14 24.63
N TYR A 435 1.45 0.30 24.46
CA TYR A 435 0.88 1.05 23.33
C TYR A 435 1.31 2.52 23.34
N GLU A 436 1.22 3.18 24.49
CA GLU A 436 1.60 4.59 24.65
C GLU A 436 3.08 4.81 24.31
N ALA A 437 3.96 3.96 24.88
CA ALA A 437 5.39 4.02 24.61
C ALA A 437 5.74 3.73 23.14
N TRP A 438 5.08 2.75 22.53
CA TRP A 438 5.23 2.45 21.12
C TRP A 438 4.79 3.62 20.24
N PHE A 439 3.63 4.23 20.52
CA PHE A 439 3.12 5.36 19.74
C PHE A 439 4.07 6.55 19.79
N ASP A 440 4.58 6.89 20.99
CA ASP A 440 5.54 7.98 21.17
C ASP A 440 6.83 7.72 20.40
N ASP A 441 7.33 6.48 20.40
CA ASP A 441 8.52 6.10 19.66
C ASP A 441 8.32 6.19 18.14
N VAL A 442 7.28 5.54 17.59
CA VAL A 442 7.08 5.48 16.14
C VAL A 442 6.65 6.82 15.52
N SER A 443 6.09 7.74 16.31
CA SER A 443 5.71 9.09 15.88
C SER A 443 6.74 10.18 16.21
N SER A 444 7.88 9.82 16.81
CA SER A 444 8.88 10.77 17.31
C SER A 444 9.49 11.68 16.24
N ALA A 445 9.51 11.24 14.97
CA ALA A 445 9.96 12.06 13.84
C ALA A 445 8.92 13.11 13.38
N GLY A 446 7.76 13.18 14.05
CA GLY A 446 6.65 14.05 13.69
C GLY A 446 5.74 13.48 12.60
N LEU A 447 4.48 13.93 12.61
CA LEU A 447 3.43 13.56 11.66
C LEU A 447 3.04 14.80 10.85
N ALA A 448 3.88 15.19 9.90
CA ALA A 448 3.66 16.33 9.03
C ALA A 448 3.62 15.89 7.56
N ARG A 449 2.76 16.56 6.78
CA ARG A 449 2.73 16.38 5.32
C ARG A 449 4.05 16.86 4.74
N LEU A 450 4.64 16.04 3.86
CA LEU A 450 5.86 16.40 3.15
C LEU A 450 5.55 17.45 2.06
N PRO A 451 6.46 18.42 1.80
CA PRO A 451 6.33 19.27 0.64
C PRO A 451 6.43 18.44 -0.64
N ILE A 452 5.68 18.84 -1.67
CA ILE A 452 5.73 18.16 -2.97
C ILE A 452 6.98 18.63 -3.71
N GLN A 453 7.85 17.71 -4.09
CA GLN A 453 9.06 18.03 -4.83
C GLN A 453 8.73 18.30 -6.31
N ILE A 454 9.26 19.37 -6.88
CA ILE A 454 9.04 19.77 -8.27
C ILE A 454 10.37 20.02 -8.98
N GLY A 455 10.46 19.60 -10.26
CA GLY A 455 11.65 19.80 -11.08
C GLY A 455 12.56 18.59 -11.19
N HIS A 456 12.09 17.40 -10.82
CA HIS A 456 12.78 16.14 -11.12
C HIS A 456 12.73 15.83 -12.62
N ALA A 457 13.85 15.36 -13.18
CA ALA A 457 13.91 14.96 -14.59
C ALA A 457 13.09 13.71 -14.88
N GLU A 458 12.95 12.84 -13.87
CA GLU A 458 12.21 11.59 -13.91
C GLU A 458 10.69 11.79 -14.03
N GLU A 459 10.19 12.94 -13.55
CA GLU A 459 8.77 13.33 -13.62
C GLU A 459 8.65 14.79 -14.03
N ASN A 460 8.67 15.02 -15.33
CA ASN A 460 8.46 16.35 -15.91
C ASN A 460 7.53 16.23 -17.12
N PRO A 461 6.33 16.83 -17.11
CA PRO A 461 5.77 17.70 -16.06
C PRO A 461 5.32 16.95 -14.80
N VAL A 462 5.22 17.68 -13.67
CA VAL A 462 4.66 17.20 -12.41
C VAL A 462 3.30 17.83 -12.18
N THR A 463 2.34 17.04 -11.65
CA THR A 463 0.98 17.53 -11.32
C THR A 463 0.74 17.52 -9.80
N LEU A 464 0.27 18.65 -9.28
CA LEU A 464 -0.20 18.84 -7.92
C LEU A 464 -1.72 18.65 -7.90
N HIS A 465 -2.21 17.59 -7.27
CA HIS A 465 -3.62 17.21 -7.29
C HIS A 465 -4.44 17.91 -6.21
N ALA A 466 -5.70 18.24 -6.50
CA ALA A 466 -6.60 18.89 -5.53
C ALA A 466 -6.66 18.21 -4.15
N PRO A 467 -6.66 16.87 -4.01
CA PRO A 467 -6.59 16.23 -2.71
C PRO A 467 -5.35 16.55 -1.87
N GLN A 468 -4.25 16.97 -2.51
CA GLN A 468 -2.99 17.35 -1.84
C GLN A 468 -2.98 18.82 -1.40
N ALA A 469 -3.92 19.63 -1.88
CA ALA A 469 -3.99 21.04 -1.57
C ALA A 469 -4.36 21.32 -0.10
N TYR A 470 -3.90 22.46 0.37
CA TYR A 470 -4.51 23.17 1.49
C TYR A 470 -5.48 24.22 0.92
N PHE A 471 -6.56 24.49 1.61
CA PHE A 471 -7.57 25.46 1.17
C PHE A 471 -8.38 26.03 2.33
N ASP A 472 -9.00 27.20 2.10
CA ASP A 472 -9.92 27.85 3.03
C ASP A 472 -11.01 28.65 2.28
N GLY A 473 -11.81 29.43 3.01
CA GLY A 473 -12.78 30.37 2.44
C GLY A 473 -14.03 29.72 1.85
N GLY A 474 -14.45 28.60 2.36
CA GLY A 474 -15.71 27.92 1.99
C GLY A 474 -15.56 26.87 0.88
N LEU A 475 -14.33 26.67 0.36
CA LEU A 475 -14.06 25.54 -0.52
C LEU A 475 -14.28 24.21 0.19
N ALA A 476 -14.66 23.19 -0.57
CA ALA A 476 -14.82 21.83 -0.09
C ALA A 476 -14.48 20.84 -1.21
N PHE A 477 -14.16 19.60 -0.84
CA PHE A 477 -14.08 18.52 -1.81
C PHE A 477 -15.46 18.13 -2.32
N PHE A 478 -15.58 17.85 -3.62
CA PHE A 478 -16.86 17.46 -4.24
C PHE A 478 -17.44 16.20 -3.60
N ALA A 479 -16.63 15.17 -3.44
CA ALA A 479 -17.05 13.91 -2.81
C ALA A 479 -16.96 13.94 -1.26
N GLY A 480 -16.59 15.07 -0.66
CA GLY A 480 -16.51 15.30 0.78
C GLY A 480 -15.20 14.87 1.42
N PRO A 481 -14.74 13.62 1.34
CA PRO A 481 -13.49 13.17 2.00
C PRO A 481 -12.20 13.63 1.31
N GLY A 482 -12.24 14.05 0.03
CA GLY A 482 -11.04 14.41 -0.74
C GLY A 482 -10.15 13.21 -1.04
N TYR A 483 -10.74 12.07 -1.41
CA TYR A 483 -9.99 10.91 -1.86
C TYR A 483 -9.36 11.16 -3.24
N ALA A 484 -8.55 10.21 -3.71
CA ALA A 484 -7.98 10.25 -5.04
C ALA A 484 -9.02 10.61 -6.12
N HIS A 485 -8.59 11.36 -7.13
CA HIS A 485 -9.43 11.86 -8.22
C HIS A 485 -10.50 12.91 -7.85
N ASP A 486 -10.64 13.30 -6.58
CA ASP A 486 -11.54 14.37 -6.17
C ASP A 486 -11.05 15.75 -6.64
N TRP A 487 -11.87 16.76 -6.47
CA TRP A 487 -11.57 18.16 -6.82
C TRP A 487 -12.19 19.10 -5.80
N LEU A 488 -11.71 20.33 -5.77
CA LEU A 488 -12.28 21.38 -4.92
C LEU A 488 -13.41 22.09 -5.66
N THR A 489 -14.51 22.29 -4.96
CA THR A 489 -15.72 22.98 -5.41
C THR A 489 -16.21 23.98 -4.37
N GLY A 490 -17.29 24.71 -4.68
CA GLY A 490 -17.89 25.65 -3.74
C GLY A 490 -17.07 26.92 -3.48
N TRP A 491 -16.16 27.30 -4.38
CA TRP A 491 -15.37 28.53 -4.25
C TRP A 491 -16.24 29.77 -4.46
N SER A 492 -17.07 30.09 -3.47
CA SER A 492 -18.07 31.16 -3.49
C SER A 492 -17.63 32.46 -2.86
N SER A 493 -16.48 32.48 -2.18
CA SER A 493 -15.93 33.64 -1.47
C SER A 493 -14.67 34.19 -2.15
N ALA A 494 -14.56 35.51 -2.28
CA ALA A 494 -13.32 36.16 -2.70
C ALA A 494 -12.17 35.98 -1.68
N ALA A 495 -12.47 35.65 -0.41
CA ALA A 495 -11.46 35.34 0.59
C ALA A 495 -10.88 33.93 0.46
N GLY A 496 -11.52 33.07 -0.38
CA GLY A 496 -11.07 31.70 -0.58
C GLY A 496 -9.72 31.64 -1.28
N LYS A 497 -8.88 30.70 -0.85
CA LYS A 497 -7.59 30.43 -1.44
C LYS A 497 -7.25 28.93 -1.42
N ILE A 498 -6.38 28.55 -2.33
CA ILE A 498 -5.83 27.20 -2.47
C ILE A 498 -4.31 27.33 -2.44
N TRP A 499 -3.59 26.44 -1.72
CA TRP A 499 -2.13 26.46 -1.77
C TRP A 499 -1.53 25.06 -1.62
N PHE A 500 -0.29 24.96 -2.10
CA PHE A 500 0.55 23.77 -1.97
C PHE A 500 1.90 24.16 -1.38
N GLU A 501 2.39 23.36 -0.43
CA GLU A 501 3.78 23.43 0.01
C GLU A 501 4.63 22.61 -0.94
N THR A 502 5.60 23.23 -1.57
CA THR A 502 6.47 22.60 -2.57
C THR A 502 7.94 22.82 -2.24
N GLU A 503 8.78 21.92 -2.77
CA GLU A 503 10.25 22.03 -2.74
C GLU A 503 10.76 22.00 -4.17
N VAL A 504 11.39 23.08 -4.61
CA VAL A 504 12.02 23.18 -5.94
C VAL A 504 13.37 22.48 -5.89
N VAL A 505 13.56 21.39 -6.66
CA VAL A 505 14.80 20.62 -6.68
C VAL A 505 15.72 20.97 -7.86
N ALA A 506 15.23 21.70 -8.86
CA ALA A 506 16.01 22.18 -9.97
C ALA A 506 15.72 23.67 -10.25
N ASP A 507 16.78 24.47 -10.41
CA ASP A 507 16.64 25.84 -10.91
C ASP A 507 16.12 25.82 -12.34
N GLY A 508 15.28 26.78 -12.72
CA GLY A 508 14.83 26.92 -14.11
C GLY A 508 13.50 27.66 -14.28
N ASP A 509 13.05 27.66 -15.50
CA ASP A 509 11.77 28.23 -15.90
C ASP A 509 10.70 27.15 -15.97
N TYR A 510 9.62 27.36 -15.25
CA TYR A 510 8.50 26.42 -15.14
C TYR A 510 7.25 26.99 -15.78
N ASP A 511 6.71 26.32 -16.78
CA ASP A 511 5.38 26.60 -17.31
C ASP A 511 4.32 26.03 -16.37
N VAL A 512 3.37 26.87 -15.98
CA VAL A 512 2.33 26.54 -15.00
C VAL A 512 0.96 26.57 -15.67
N THR A 513 0.18 25.50 -15.47
CA THR A 513 -1.17 25.33 -16.00
C THR A 513 -2.10 24.86 -14.88
N VAL A 514 -3.30 25.45 -14.77
CA VAL A 514 -4.36 25.04 -13.83
C VAL A 514 -5.41 24.22 -14.58
N SER A 515 -5.75 23.05 -14.04
CA SER A 515 -6.86 22.23 -14.53
C SER A 515 -8.13 22.57 -13.74
N TYR A 516 -9.22 22.94 -14.46
CA TYR A 516 -10.43 23.48 -13.86
C TYR A 516 -11.68 23.23 -14.71
N THR A 517 -12.86 23.49 -14.12
CA THR A 517 -14.11 23.76 -14.86
C THR A 517 -14.76 25.03 -14.32
N CYS A 518 -15.47 25.75 -15.19
CA CYS A 518 -16.18 26.97 -14.84
C CYS A 518 -17.40 27.12 -15.77
N SER A 519 -18.58 27.33 -15.19
CA SER A 519 -19.78 27.55 -16.00
C SER A 519 -19.70 28.90 -16.74
N THR A 520 -20.40 29.03 -17.86
CA THR A 520 -20.51 30.29 -18.57
C THR A 520 -21.06 31.43 -17.69
N ALA A 521 -21.97 31.09 -16.76
CA ALA A 521 -22.56 32.06 -15.82
C ALA A 521 -21.56 32.56 -14.75
N ASP A 522 -20.50 31.79 -14.46
CA ASP A 522 -19.49 32.12 -13.46
C ASP A 522 -18.19 32.66 -14.06
N ALA A 523 -18.06 32.64 -15.40
CA ALA A 523 -16.87 33.11 -16.11
C ALA A 523 -16.61 34.61 -15.88
N GLY A 524 -15.33 35.01 -15.90
CA GLY A 524 -14.90 36.40 -15.71
C GLY A 524 -14.31 36.69 -14.32
N SER A 525 -14.30 35.73 -13.40
CA SER A 525 -13.60 35.88 -12.12
C SER A 525 -12.10 36.10 -12.35
N ARG A 526 -11.47 36.99 -11.57
CA ARG A 526 -10.03 37.23 -11.60
C ARG A 526 -9.34 36.48 -10.47
N ILE A 527 -8.29 35.76 -10.80
CA ILE A 527 -7.45 35.04 -9.85
C ILE A 527 -6.00 35.51 -9.93
N LYS A 528 -5.27 35.35 -8.85
CA LYS A 528 -3.81 35.56 -8.77
C LYS A 528 -3.15 34.23 -8.43
N VAL A 529 -2.19 33.81 -9.24
CA VAL A 529 -1.34 32.64 -8.96
C VAL A 529 0.05 33.17 -8.59
N SER A 530 0.53 32.76 -7.41
CA SER A 530 1.83 33.17 -6.85
C SER A 530 2.72 31.96 -6.63
N LEU A 531 4.01 32.06 -7.03
CA LEU A 531 5.00 31.00 -6.85
C LEU A 531 6.41 31.60 -6.89
N GLY A 532 7.30 31.23 -5.95
CA GLY A 532 8.69 31.67 -5.94
C GLY A 532 8.87 33.21 -5.91
N GLY A 533 8.01 33.93 -5.18
CA GLY A 533 8.04 35.39 -5.09
C GLY A 533 7.49 36.14 -6.31
N GLN A 534 7.07 35.44 -7.35
CA GLN A 534 6.45 36.00 -8.56
C GLN A 534 4.93 35.77 -8.53
N SER A 535 4.17 36.56 -9.29
CA SER A 535 2.72 36.36 -9.43
C SER A 535 2.24 36.65 -10.86
N ARG A 536 1.11 36.05 -11.21
CA ARG A 536 0.37 36.26 -12.45
C ARG A 536 -1.10 36.44 -12.14
N GLU A 537 -1.73 37.42 -12.77
CA GLU A 537 -3.18 37.60 -12.69
C GLU A 537 -3.84 37.10 -13.96
N LEU A 538 -4.95 36.43 -13.82
CA LEU A 538 -5.67 35.78 -14.89
C LEU A 538 -7.17 35.96 -14.74
N THR A 539 -7.87 35.92 -15.87
CA THR A 539 -9.34 35.83 -15.90
C THR A 539 -9.74 34.38 -16.17
N VAL A 540 -10.59 33.84 -15.32
CA VAL A 540 -11.14 32.49 -15.50
C VAL A 540 -12.15 32.51 -16.65
N SER A 541 -11.87 31.78 -17.72
CA SER A 541 -12.76 31.63 -18.86
C SER A 541 -13.77 30.50 -18.63
N ALA A 542 -14.85 30.49 -19.40
CA ALA A 542 -15.82 29.40 -19.36
C ALA A 542 -15.19 28.09 -19.87
N HIS A 543 -15.38 27.04 -19.13
CA HIS A 543 -15.16 25.64 -19.52
C HIS A 543 -16.22 24.79 -18.83
N GLU A 544 -17.31 24.53 -19.52
CA GLU A 544 -18.46 23.85 -18.94
C GLU A 544 -18.10 22.46 -18.41
N PRO A 545 -18.56 22.09 -17.18
CA PRO A 545 -18.29 20.78 -16.60
C PRO A 545 -19.05 19.70 -17.39
N GLN A 546 -18.30 18.86 -18.10
CA GLN A 546 -18.85 17.71 -18.83
C GLN A 546 -18.49 16.42 -18.11
N ALA A 547 -19.51 15.69 -17.64
CA ALA A 547 -19.31 14.38 -17.05
C ALA A 547 -18.86 13.37 -18.12
N ILE A 548 -17.85 12.57 -17.77
CA ILE A 548 -17.44 11.42 -18.57
C ILE A 548 -18.20 10.20 -18.03
N ARG A 549 -19.01 9.57 -18.88
CA ARG A 549 -19.63 8.29 -18.55
C ARG A 549 -18.55 7.21 -18.51
N LEU A 550 -18.44 6.52 -17.38
CA LEU A 550 -17.65 5.31 -17.29
C LEU A 550 -18.33 4.18 -18.08
N PRO A 551 -17.55 3.31 -18.76
CA PRO A 551 -18.12 2.26 -19.63
C PRO A 551 -18.92 1.21 -18.84
N HIS A 552 -18.59 1.01 -17.57
CA HIS A 552 -19.29 0.06 -16.70
C HIS A 552 -19.81 0.75 -15.44
N ARG A 553 -20.97 0.29 -14.97
CA ARG A 553 -21.60 0.81 -13.76
C ARG A 553 -20.79 0.43 -12.51
N ASP A 554 -20.72 1.34 -11.55
CA ASP A 554 -20.40 1.00 -10.17
C ASP A 554 -21.66 0.37 -9.53
N ALA A 555 -21.55 -0.87 -9.05
CA ALA A 555 -22.69 -1.57 -8.42
C ALA A 555 -23.21 -0.87 -7.15
N GLN A 556 -22.41 0.01 -6.53
CA GLN A 556 -22.83 0.85 -5.40
C GLN A 556 -23.47 2.16 -5.83
N GLY A 557 -23.34 2.58 -7.11
CA GLY A 557 -23.89 3.82 -7.64
C GLY A 557 -23.33 5.10 -7.01
N HIS A 558 -22.06 5.08 -6.57
CA HIS A 558 -21.46 6.23 -5.87
C HIS A 558 -21.10 7.36 -6.82
N GLU A 559 -21.66 8.55 -6.59
CA GLU A 559 -21.32 9.78 -7.34
C GLU A 559 -19.85 10.18 -7.21
N ARG A 560 -19.15 9.76 -6.15
CA ARG A 560 -17.72 10.06 -5.91
C ARG A 560 -16.76 9.47 -6.95
N TYR A 561 -17.20 8.54 -7.77
CA TYR A 561 -16.41 7.92 -8.84
C TYR A 561 -16.69 8.53 -10.22
N VAL A 562 -17.23 9.74 -10.27
CA VAL A 562 -17.47 10.48 -11.50
C VAL A 562 -16.17 11.00 -12.07
N ASN A 563 -16.01 10.94 -13.39
CA ASN A 563 -14.96 11.64 -14.12
C ASN A 563 -15.54 12.83 -14.89
N ARG A 564 -14.72 13.87 -15.10
CA ARG A 564 -15.07 15.06 -15.90
C ARG A 564 -14.00 15.34 -16.94
N GLN A 565 -14.38 16.03 -18.01
CA GLN A 565 -13.43 16.73 -18.87
C GLN A 565 -12.99 18.02 -18.16
N TRP A 566 -11.70 18.20 -18.08
CA TRP A 566 -11.09 19.37 -17.43
C TRP A 566 -10.53 20.31 -18.49
N GLY A 567 -10.76 21.61 -18.34
CA GLY A 567 -10.11 22.65 -19.11
C GLY A 567 -8.75 22.99 -18.54
N GLU A 568 -7.93 23.62 -19.35
CA GLU A 568 -6.61 24.11 -18.99
C GLU A 568 -6.55 25.64 -19.03
N LEU A 569 -6.12 26.27 -17.95
CA LEU A 569 -5.84 27.69 -17.87
C LEU A 569 -4.33 27.88 -17.78
N THR A 570 -3.72 28.36 -18.85
CA THR A 570 -2.29 28.68 -18.89
C THR A 570 -2.01 29.88 -18.00
N VAL A 571 -1.21 29.69 -16.95
CA VAL A 571 -0.82 30.74 -16.01
C VAL A 571 0.37 31.54 -16.55
N GLY A 572 1.32 30.87 -17.17
CA GLY A 572 2.56 31.43 -17.67
C GLY A 572 3.80 30.81 -17.03
N THR A 573 4.94 31.44 -17.29
CA THR A 573 6.25 30.94 -16.86
C THR A 573 6.70 31.61 -15.55
N PHE A 574 7.28 30.81 -14.66
CA PHE A 574 7.88 31.24 -13.40
C PHE A 574 9.34 30.79 -13.35
N SER A 575 10.27 31.72 -13.11
CA SER A 575 11.68 31.41 -12.90
C SER A 575 11.90 31.06 -11.43
N LEU A 576 12.21 29.79 -11.14
CA LEU A 576 12.32 29.27 -9.78
C LEU A 576 13.77 28.93 -9.44
N ARG A 577 14.11 29.04 -8.16
CA ARG A 577 15.37 28.60 -7.57
C ARG A 577 15.12 27.44 -6.62
N LYS A 578 16.12 26.57 -6.45
CA LYS A 578 16.09 25.47 -5.48
C LYS A 578 15.74 25.97 -4.09
N GLY A 579 14.89 25.21 -3.40
CA GLY A 579 14.44 25.47 -2.04
C GLY A 579 12.94 25.48 -1.87
N PRO A 580 12.47 25.76 -0.65
CA PRO A 580 11.05 25.79 -0.32
C PRO A 580 10.32 26.86 -1.14
N ALA A 581 9.16 26.48 -1.67
CA ALA A 581 8.28 27.39 -2.37
C ALA A 581 6.81 27.07 -2.03
N ARG A 582 5.96 28.09 -2.00
CA ARG A 582 4.51 27.91 -1.86
C ARG A 582 3.85 28.38 -3.14
N LEU A 583 3.10 27.46 -3.79
CA LEU A 583 2.19 27.83 -4.85
C LEU A 583 0.85 28.22 -4.21
N THR A 584 0.34 29.42 -4.50
CA THR A 584 -0.93 29.93 -3.97
C THR A 584 -1.82 30.41 -5.11
N ILE A 585 -3.12 30.10 -5.05
CA ILE A 585 -4.14 30.61 -5.97
C ILE A 585 -5.19 31.35 -5.12
N GLU A 586 -5.35 32.65 -5.37
CA GLU A 586 -6.24 33.55 -4.64
C GLU A 586 -7.27 34.16 -5.58
N CYS A 587 -8.49 34.36 -5.13
CA CYS A 587 -9.50 35.10 -5.87
C CYS A 587 -9.32 36.61 -5.62
N LEU A 588 -9.16 37.38 -6.69
CA LEU A 588 -9.10 38.86 -6.63
C LEU A 588 -10.49 39.49 -6.78
N SER A 589 -11.30 38.93 -7.67
CA SER A 589 -12.69 39.34 -7.84
C SER A 589 -13.53 38.19 -8.42
N LYS A 590 -14.74 38.03 -7.92
CA LYS A 590 -15.69 37.00 -8.33
C LYS A 590 -16.73 37.62 -9.27
N ALA A 591 -16.96 36.99 -10.43
CA ALA A 591 -17.92 37.46 -11.44
C ALA A 591 -19.32 36.86 -11.24
N GLY A 592 -19.43 35.56 -11.02
CA GLY A 592 -20.69 34.84 -10.85
C GLY A 592 -20.95 34.36 -9.41
N THR A 593 -21.55 33.20 -9.24
CA THR A 593 -21.84 32.56 -7.95
C THR A 593 -20.63 31.85 -7.38
N ALA A 594 -19.76 31.31 -8.24
CA ALA A 594 -18.51 30.62 -7.89
C ALA A 594 -17.34 31.13 -8.74
N VAL A 595 -16.12 30.85 -8.32
CA VAL A 595 -14.90 31.17 -9.09
C VAL A 595 -14.65 30.09 -10.15
N MET A 596 -14.51 28.85 -9.73
CA MET A 596 -14.32 27.65 -10.55
C MET A 596 -14.35 26.39 -9.68
N ASP A 597 -14.51 25.21 -10.29
CA ASP A 597 -14.08 23.94 -9.71
C ASP A 597 -12.61 23.71 -10.06
N PHE A 598 -11.81 23.31 -9.08
CA PHE A 598 -10.35 23.19 -9.20
C PHE A 598 -9.91 21.73 -9.11
N LYS A 599 -9.16 21.27 -10.13
CA LYS A 599 -8.66 19.87 -10.22
C LYS A 599 -7.19 19.73 -9.81
N GLY A 600 -6.36 20.69 -10.18
CA GLY A 600 -4.94 20.61 -9.89
C GLY A 600 -4.10 21.64 -10.66
N VAL A 601 -2.79 21.61 -10.43
CA VAL A 601 -1.81 22.45 -11.12
C VAL A 601 -0.72 21.57 -11.70
N THR A 602 -0.38 21.78 -12.98
CA THR A 602 0.74 21.13 -13.65
C THR A 602 1.89 22.13 -13.81
N LEU A 603 3.09 21.69 -13.45
CA LEU A 603 4.33 22.47 -13.62
C LEU A 603 5.28 21.71 -14.55
N ALA A 604 5.70 22.35 -15.62
CA ALA A 604 6.63 21.80 -16.60
C ALA A 604 7.94 22.60 -16.58
N LEU A 605 9.03 21.99 -16.13
CA LEU A 605 10.38 22.57 -16.23
C LEU A 605 10.79 22.59 -17.70
N ARG A 606 11.10 23.79 -18.21
CA ARG A 606 11.65 23.97 -19.57
C ARG A 606 13.05 23.37 -19.65
N LYS A 607 13.32 22.67 -20.75
CA LYS A 607 14.64 22.10 -21.06
C LYS A 607 15.59 23.17 -21.57
#